data_b8c9b4fb1333c9ff1d2284d86b96f316
#
_entry.id   b8c9b4fb1333c9ff1d2284d86b96f316
#
_cell.length_a   1.000
_cell.length_b   1.000
_cell.length_c   1.000
_cell.angle_alpha   90.00
_cell.angle_beta   90.00
_cell.angle_gamma   90.00
#
_symmetry.space_group_name_H-M   'P 1'
#
loop_
_entity.id
_entity.type
_entity.pdbx_description
1 polymer ?
#
loop_
_entity_poly.entity_id
_entity_poly.type
_entity_poly.pdbx_seq_one_letter_code
_entity_poly.pdbx_strand_id
1 'polypeptide(L)'
;MGFDIGGIKPKTEVGIYFRNNLWWWHPLWQYVCHYCDDILTPEQAGGGHWNDGVEIQAWQAELIAERLQSLLASGEPRELEKGWKEAYDLVPNVECPVCKGTGLTEEELVACRCCNGEGAIKAEHDLSPFAESNVKTFADFCKDSGGFRIW
;
A
#
# COMPACT_ATOMS: atom_id res chain seq x y z
N MET A 1 10.86 -6.54 -3.96
CA MET A 1 10.27 -7.27 -2.82
C MET A 1 8.84 -6.79 -2.67
N GLY A 2 7.90 -7.70 -2.46
CA GLY A 2 6.47 -7.40 -2.33
C GLY A 2 5.80 -8.37 -1.37
N PHE A 3 4.57 -8.06 -1.03
CA PHE A 3 3.69 -8.90 -0.25
C PHE A 3 2.68 -9.55 -1.18
N ASP A 4 2.56 -10.85 -1.08
CA ASP A 4 1.61 -11.67 -1.78
C ASP A 4 0.55 -12.14 -0.79
N ILE A 5 -0.72 -11.80 -1.06
CA ILE A 5 -1.83 -12.10 -0.17
C ILE A 5 -2.81 -13.00 -0.92
N GLY A 6 -2.93 -14.23 -0.46
CA GLY A 6 -3.79 -15.23 -1.08
C GLY A 6 -5.07 -15.50 -0.30
N GLY A 7 -6.22 -15.48 -0.97
CA GLY A 7 -7.48 -15.89 -0.37
C GLY A 7 -7.52 -17.39 -0.08
N ILE A 8 -8.12 -17.77 1.06
CA ILE A 8 -8.19 -19.17 1.51
C ILE A 8 -9.38 -19.88 0.87
N LYS A 9 -10.54 -19.24 0.83
CA LYS A 9 -11.76 -19.75 0.20
C LYS A 9 -12.44 -18.65 -0.62
N PRO A 10 -11.80 -18.22 -1.72
CA PRO A 10 -12.30 -17.08 -2.49
C PRO A 10 -13.68 -17.34 -3.06
N LYS A 11 -14.56 -16.34 -2.95
CA LYS A 11 -15.95 -16.38 -3.47
C LYS A 11 -16.00 -15.96 -4.94
N THR A 12 -15.07 -15.08 -5.35
CA THR A 12 -14.92 -14.56 -6.72
C THR A 12 -13.44 -14.46 -7.09
N GLU A 13 -13.14 -14.13 -8.35
CA GLU A 13 -11.76 -13.91 -8.82
C GLU A 13 -11.04 -12.81 -8.03
N VAL A 14 -11.77 -11.78 -7.58
CA VAL A 14 -11.22 -10.67 -6.77
C VAL A 14 -10.64 -11.17 -5.44
N GLY A 15 -11.25 -12.20 -4.85
CA GLY A 15 -10.82 -12.78 -3.58
C GLY A 15 -9.65 -13.76 -3.69
N ILE A 16 -9.19 -14.11 -4.89
CA ILE A 16 -8.12 -15.11 -5.07
C ILE A 16 -6.78 -14.56 -4.59
N TYR A 17 -6.46 -13.33 -5.02
CA TYR A 17 -5.12 -12.79 -4.86
C TYR A 17 -5.12 -11.26 -4.81
N PHE A 18 -4.31 -10.73 -3.90
CA PHE A 18 -3.99 -9.31 -3.81
C PHE A 18 -2.47 -9.18 -3.64
N ARG A 19 -1.89 -8.15 -4.27
CA ARG A 19 -0.45 -7.90 -4.18
C ARG A 19 -0.16 -6.43 -3.98
N ASN A 20 0.80 -6.16 -3.11
CA ASN A 20 1.40 -4.84 -2.98
C ASN A 20 2.93 -4.96 -2.90
N ASN A 21 3.64 -3.93 -3.35
CA ASN A 21 5.04 -3.82 -3.00
C ASN A 21 5.19 -3.35 -1.54
N LEU A 22 6.41 -3.45 -1.01
CA LEU A 22 6.75 -3.10 0.37
C LEU A 22 6.27 -1.70 0.78
N TRP A 23 6.47 -0.71 -0.12
CA TRP A 23 6.18 0.71 0.15
C TRP A 23 4.69 1.01 0.27
N TRP A 24 3.86 0.26 -0.44
CA TRP A 24 2.40 0.41 -0.42
C TRP A 24 1.72 -0.51 0.58
N TRP A 25 2.34 -1.68 0.87
CA TRP A 25 1.76 -2.63 1.81
C TRP A 25 1.83 -2.15 3.25
N HIS A 26 3.00 -1.72 3.72
CA HIS A 26 3.15 -1.31 5.12
C HIS A 26 2.21 -0.18 5.53
N PRO A 27 2.04 0.91 4.77
CA PRO A 27 1.07 1.94 5.12
C PRO A 27 -0.38 1.44 5.10
N LEU A 28 -0.74 0.61 4.12
CA LEU A 28 -2.06 -0.02 4.05
C LEU A 28 -2.31 -0.92 5.26
N TRP A 29 -1.37 -1.81 5.57
CA TRP A 29 -1.53 -2.73 6.70
C TRP A 29 -1.55 -2.00 8.04
N GLN A 30 -0.74 -0.97 8.21
CA GLN A 30 -0.78 -0.09 9.39
C GLN A 30 -2.14 0.59 9.53
N TYR A 31 -2.73 1.05 8.43
CA TYR A 31 -4.08 1.62 8.39
C TYR A 31 -5.12 0.59 8.82
N VAL A 32 -5.04 -0.64 8.28
CA VAL A 32 -5.93 -1.74 8.68
C VAL A 32 -5.77 -2.05 10.17
N CYS A 33 -4.55 -2.17 10.67
CA CYS A 33 -4.31 -2.43 12.10
C CYS A 33 -4.88 -1.34 13.00
N HIS A 34 -4.79 -0.07 12.58
CA HIS A 34 -5.33 1.06 13.35
C HIS A 34 -6.84 1.01 13.48
N TYR A 35 -7.55 0.72 12.39
CA TYR A 35 -9.01 0.73 12.37
C TYR A 35 -9.66 -0.62 12.71
N CYS A 36 -8.89 -1.69 12.76
CA CYS A 36 -9.36 -3.06 13.00
C CYS A 36 -8.64 -3.71 14.19
N ASP A 37 -8.21 -2.92 15.17
CA ASP A 37 -7.52 -3.40 16.38
C ASP A 37 -8.40 -4.28 17.27
N ASP A 38 -9.73 -4.11 17.17
CA ASP A 38 -10.74 -4.94 17.80
C ASP A 38 -11.04 -6.27 17.06
N ILE A 39 -10.55 -6.41 15.83
CA ILE A 39 -10.77 -7.59 14.95
C ILE A 39 -9.51 -8.47 14.90
N LEU A 40 -8.33 -7.85 14.82
CA LEU A 40 -7.05 -8.53 14.69
C LEU A 40 -6.46 -8.87 16.06
N THR A 41 -5.83 -10.05 16.17
CA THR A 41 -4.99 -10.32 17.33
C THR A 41 -3.65 -9.57 17.21
N PRO A 42 -2.95 -9.33 18.34
CA PRO A 42 -1.63 -8.70 18.29
C PRO A 42 -0.63 -9.45 17.40
N GLU A 43 -0.70 -10.78 17.37
CA GLU A 43 0.15 -11.63 16.52
C GLU A 43 -0.17 -11.43 15.04
N GLN A 44 -1.46 -11.33 14.69
CA GLN A 44 -1.89 -11.07 13.31
C GLN A 44 -1.49 -9.66 12.87
N ALA A 45 -1.72 -8.65 13.70
CA ALA A 45 -1.33 -7.27 13.42
C ALA A 45 0.19 -7.15 13.19
N GLY A 46 0.99 -7.72 14.09
CA GLY A 46 2.45 -7.74 13.97
C GLY A 46 2.94 -8.58 12.79
N GLY A 47 2.42 -9.80 12.65
CA GLY A 47 2.83 -10.76 11.60
C GLY A 47 2.51 -10.27 10.19
N GLY A 48 1.46 -9.49 10.00
CA GLY A 48 1.11 -8.92 8.69
C GLY A 48 2.13 -7.93 8.13
N HIS A 49 3.11 -7.48 8.92
CA HIS A 49 4.25 -6.71 8.45
C HIS A 49 5.40 -7.56 7.88
N TRP A 50 5.28 -8.89 7.98
CA TRP A 50 6.30 -9.84 7.54
C TRP A 50 5.73 -10.86 6.57
N ASN A 51 6.58 -11.39 5.70
CA ASN A 51 6.22 -12.44 4.74
C ASN A 51 6.39 -13.84 5.36
N ASP A 52 5.74 -14.12 6.46
CA ASP A 52 5.92 -15.35 7.24
C ASP A 52 4.65 -16.21 7.37
N GLY A 53 3.63 -15.88 6.61
CA GLY A 53 2.44 -16.71 6.45
C GLY A 53 1.35 -16.50 7.49
N VAL A 54 1.24 -15.30 8.06
CA VAL A 54 0.16 -14.98 8.99
C VAL A 54 -1.22 -15.16 8.32
N GLU A 55 -2.14 -15.77 9.04
CA GLU A 55 -3.47 -16.11 8.55
C GLU A 55 -4.56 -15.25 9.21
N ILE A 56 -5.45 -14.71 8.39
CA ILE A 56 -6.64 -13.98 8.79
C ILE A 56 -7.86 -14.84 8.47
N GLN A 57 -8.68 -15.09 9.49
CA GLN A 57 -9.85 -15.96 9.36
C GLN A 57 -10.96 -15.33 8.51
N ALA A 58 -11.86 -16.16 7.96
CA ALA A 58 -12.93 -15.68 7.09
C ALA A 58 -13.80 -14.59 7.72
N TRP A 59 -14.22 -14.78 8.98
CA TRP A 59 -15.03 -13.79 9.69
C TRP A 59 -14.27 -12.48 9.94
N GLN A 60 -12.97 -12.54 10.20
CA GLN A 60 -12.13 -11.35 10.35
C GLN A 60 -12.03 -10.59 9.02
N ALA A 61 -11.80 -11.29 7.91
CA ALA A 61 -11.72 -10.70 6.58
C ALA A 61 -13.03 -9.98 6.20
N GLU A 62 -14.18 -10.55 6.53
CA GLU A 62 -15.50 -9.92 6.33
C GLU A 62 -15.65 -8.64 7.15
N LEU A 63 -15.32 -8.67 8.44
CA LEU A 63 -15.39 -7.49 9.30
C LEU A 63 -14.38 -6.40 8.88
N ILE A 64 -13.17 -6.77 8.46
CA ILE A 64 -12.20 -5.83 7.90
C ILE A 64 -12.78 -5.16 6.66
N ALA A 65 -13.35 -5.94 5.74
CA ALA A 65 -13.97 -5.41 4.53
C ALA A 65 -15.09 -4.40 4.85
N GLU A 66 -15.99 -4.75 5.75
CA GLU A 66 -17.09 -3.87 6.20
C GLU A 66 -16.55 -2.56 6.82
N ARG A 67 -15.54 -2.66 7.68
CA ARG A 67 -14.88 -1.52 8.31
C ARG A 67 -14.25 -0.59 7.27
N LEU A 68 -13.48 -1.14 6.35
CA LEU A 68 -12.83 -0.36 5.29
C LEU A 68 -13.85 0.27 4.34
N GLN A 69 -14.93 -0.44 3.98
CA GLN A 69 -16.00 0.12 3.16
C GLN A 69 -16.73 1.27 3.85
N SER A 70 -16.95 1.18 5.15
CA SER A 70 -17.52 2.27 5.94
C SER A 70 -16.62 3.50 5.96
N LEU A 71 -15.31 3.32 6.13
CA LEU A 71 -14.33 4.40 6.09
C LEU A 71 -14.25 5.05 4.70
N LEU A 72 -14.28 4.24 3.63
CA LEU A 72 -14.34 4.74 2.26
C LEU A 72 -15.61 5.59 2.01
N ALA A 73 -16.76 5.14 2.51
CA ALA A 73 -18.01 5.88 2.40
C ALA A 73 -17.99 7.20 3.18
N SER A 74 -17.26 7.28 4.29
CA SER A 74 -17.08 8.52 5.07
C SER A 74 -16.13 9.51 4.41
N GLY A 75 -15.30 9.07 3.44
CA GLY A 75 -14.27 9.87 2.78
C GLY A 75 -12.95 9.99 3.56
N GLU A 76 -12.80 9.27 4.67
CA GLU A 76 -11.62 9.34 5.52
C GLU A 76 -10.32 8.97 4.78
N PRO A 77 -10.23 7.86 4.00
CA PRO A 77 -9.03 7.54 3.23
C PRO A 77 -8.67 8.59 2.18
N ARG A 78 -9.66 9.27 1.62
CA ARG A 78 -9.46 10.37 0.66
C ARG A 78 -8.81 11.57 1.31
N GLU A 79 -9.24 11.93 2.51
CA GLU A 79 -8.63 13.05 3.26
C GLU A 79 -7.19 12.72 3.68
N LEU A 80 -6.91 11.47 4.08
CA LEU A 80 -5.55 11.02 4.35
C LEU A 80 -4.65 11.08 3.10
N GLU A 81 -5.14 10.60 1.96
CA GLU A 81 -4.41 10.68 0.69
C GLU A 81 -4.10 12.13 0.31
N LYS A 82 -5.07 13.03 0.48
CA LYS A 82 -4.90 14.46 0.24
C LYS A 82 -3.82 15.05 1.15
N GLY A 83 -3.88 14.79 2.44
CA GLY A 83 -2.88 15.24 3.41
C GLY A 83 -1.48 14.71 3.08
N TRP A 84 -1.37 13.44 2.67
CA TRP A 84 -0.11 12.87 2.23
C TRP A 84 0.42 13.59 0.97
N LYS A 85 -0.42 13.84 -0.04
CA LYS A 85 -0.02 14.56 -1.26
C LYS A 85 0.46 15.97 -0.95
N GLU A 86 -0.25 16.69 -0.11
CA GLU A 86 0.13 18.05 0.33
C GLU A 86 1.50 18.04 1.03
N ALA A 87 1.74 17.09 1.94
CA ALA A 87 3.01 16.93 2.61
C ALA A 87 4.14 16.55 1.63
N TYR A 88 3.87 15.64 0.69
CA TYR A 88 4.82 15.22 -0.33
C TYR A 88 5.21 16.37 -1.28
N ASP A 89 4.26 17.21 -1.65
CA ASP A 89 4.50 18.37 -2.51
C ASP A 89 5.45 19.39 -1.85
N LEU A 90 5.42 19.50 -0.52
CA LEU A 90 6.33 20.34 0.25
C LEU A 90 7.75 19.80 0.34
N VAL A 91 7.98 18.50 0.06
CA VAL A 91 9.34 17.94 0.00
C VAL A 91 10.12 18.60 -1.13
N PRO A 92 11.29 19.20 -0.89
CA PRO A 92 12.05 19.87 -1.94
C PRO A 92 12.55 18.90 -3.00
N ASN A 93 12.66 19.37 -4.23
CA ASN A 93 13.35 18.63 -5.28
C ASN A 93 14.85 18.84 -5.15
N VAL A 94 15.62 17.77 -5.40
CA VAL A 94 17.08 17.77 -5.46
C VAL A 94 17.54 17.23 -6.81
N GLU A 95 18.74 17.58 -7.19
CA GLU A 95 19.37 17.06 -8.42
C GLU A 95 19.40 15.53 -8.40
N CYS A 96 19.01 14.90 -9.49
CA CYS A 96 19.07 13.45 -9.61
C CYS A 96 20.54 12.96 -9.55
N PRO A 97 20.89 12.11 -8.58
CA PRO A 97 22.28 11.68 -8.39
C PRO A 97 22.79 10.78 -9.52
N VAL A 98 21.89 10.18 -10.29
CA VAL A 98 22.26 9.28 -11.40
C VAL A 98 22.62 10.05 -12.65
N CYS A 99 21.78 10.98 -13.10
CA CYS A 99 22.00 11.74 -14.32
C CYS A 99 22.58 13.16 -14.06
N LYS A 100 22.83 13.52 -12.82
CA LYS A 100 23.38 14.82 -12.42
C LYS A 100 22.61 16.00 -13.05
N GLY A 101 21.30 15.94 -12.95
CA GLY A 101 20.40 16.99 -13.42
C GLY A 101 20.09 16.99 -14.93
N THR A 102 20.75 16.15 -15.74
CA THR A 102 20.55 16.17 -17.20
C THR A 102 19.24 15.54 -17.66
N GLY A 103 18.63 14.67 -16.84
CA GLY A 103 17.47 13.88 -17.22
C GLY A 103 17.77 12.70 -18.16
N LEU A 104 19.01 12.58 -18.64
CA LEU A 104 19.43 11.58 -19.62
C LEU A 104 20.53 10.68 -19.04
N THR A 105 20.60 9.42 -19.52
CA THR A 105 21.74 8.55 -19.24
C THR A 105 22.94 8.97 -20.08
N GLU A 106 24.15 8.86 -19.52
CA GLU A 106 25.38 9.29 -20.19
C GLU A 106 25.68 8.45 -21.44
N GLU A 107 25.35 7.15 -21.42
CA GLU A 107 25.76 6.21 -22.47
C GLU A 107 24.81 6.18 -23.68
N GLU A 108 23.51 6.20 -23.45
CA GLU A 108 22.50 5.97 -24.49
C GLU A 108 21.65 7.20 -24.82
N LEU A 109 21.83 8.31 -24.10
CA LEU A 109 21.02 9.53 -24.23
C LEU A 109 19.50 9.26 -24.13
N VAL A 110 19.12 8.23 -23.38
CA VAL A 110 17.72 7.92 -23.07
C VAL A 110 17.31 8.53 -21.73
N ALA A 111 16.01 8.65 -21.51
CA ALA A 111 15.49 9.18 -20.26
C ALA A 111 16.02 8.41 -19.04
N CYS A 112 16.57 9.14 -18.08
CA CYS A 112 17.07 8.57 -16.84
C CYS A 112 15.93 7.91 -16.07
N ARG A 113 16.05 6.62 -15.79
CA ARG A 113 15.03 5.85 -15.08
C ARG A 113 14.84 6.26 -13.61
N CYS A 114 15.87 6.86 -13.00
CA CYS A 114 15.81 7.31 -11.62
C CYS A 114 14.85 8.51 -11.44
N CYS A 115 14.89 9.45 -12.37
CA CYS A 115 14.08 10.66 -12.35
C CYS A 115 13.06 10.73 -13.49
N ASN A 116 12.88 9.65 -14.25
CA ASN A 116 11.99 9.59 -15.43
C ASN A 116 12.26 10.72 -16.47
N GLY A 117 13.50 11.14 -16.59
CA GLY A 117 13.91 12.19 -17.53
C GLY A 117 13.79 13.62 -16.99
N GLU A 118 13.34 13.81 -15.76
CA GLU A 118 13.12 15.16 -15.19
C GLU A 118 14.39 15.85 -14.68
N GLY A 119 15.48 15.10 -14.49
CA GLY A 119 16.75 15.63 -13.95
C GLY A 119 16.75 15.87 -12.44
N ALA A 120 15.59 15.80 -11.79
CA ALA A 120 15.42 16.02 -10.36
C ALA A 120 14.57 14.92 -9.74
N ILE A 121 14.76 14.69 -8.45
CA ILE A 121 13.95 13.78 -7.62
C ILE A 121 13.58 14.49 -6.33
N LYS A 122 12.57 13.97 -5.60
CA LYS A 122 12.31 14.45 -4.25
C LYS A 122 13.51 14.16 -3.34
N ALA A 123 13.82 15.08 -2.44
CA ALA A 123 14.79 14.86 -1.39
C ALA A 123 14.39 13.66 -0.54
N GLU A 124 15.35 13.07 0.19
CA GLU A 124 15.07 11.99 1.13
C GLU A 124 14.01 12.43 2.14
N HIS A 125 13.00 11.60 2.34
CA HIS A 125 11.89 11.84 3.26
C HIS A 125 11.37 10.50 3.81
N ASP A 126 10.68 10.56 4.93
CA ASP A 126 10.08 9.42 5.63
C ASP A 126 8.56 9.29 5.41
N LEU A 127 7.99 10.03 4.46
CA LEU A 127 6.58 9.95 4.11
C LEU A 127 6.28 8.64 3.40
N SER A 128 5.46 7.82 4.00
CA SER A 128 4.97 6.59 3.38
C SER A 128 3.79 6.88 2.46
N PRO A 129 3.78 6.35 1.21
CA PRO A 129 2.70 6.62 0.26
C PRO A 129 1.38 6.04 0.76
N PHE A 130 0.29 6.78 0.53
CA PHE A 130 -1.06 6.33 0.84
C PHE A 130 -2.03 6.67 -0.31
N ALA A 131 -2.94 5.75 -0.63
CA ALA A 131 -3.95 5.96 -1.65
C ALA A 131 -5.29 5.32 -1.26
N GLU A 132 -6.38 6.07 -1.41
CA GLU A 132 -7.75 5.59 -1.23
C GLU A 132 -8.04 4.35 -2.10
N SER A 133 -7.54 4.35 -3.34
CA SER A 133 -7.71 3.24 -4.27
C SER A 133 -7.09 1.93 -3.78
N ASN A 134 -5.98 2.00 -3.05
CA ASN A 134 -5.34 0.82 -2.46
C ASN A 134 -6.19 0.25 -1.34
N VAL A 135 -6.77 1.11 -0.49
CA VAL A 135 -7.73 0.71 0.56
C VAL A 135 -8.95 0.04 -0.07
N LYS A 136 -9.50 0.64 -1.13
CA LYS A 136 -10.66 0.08 -1.84
C LYS A 136 -10.38 -1.30 -2.42
N THR A 137 -9.27 -1.46 -3.14
CA THR A 137 -8.91 -2.75 -3.76
C THR A 137 -8.70 -3.83 -2.70
N PHE A 138 -8.08 -3.49 -1.56
CA PHE A 138 -7.90 -4.42 -0.45
C PHE A 138 -9.22 -4.76 0.24
N ALA A 139 -10.13 -3.81 0.42
CA ALA A 139 -11.47 -4.06 0.97
C ALA A 139 -12.28 -5.03 0.09
N ASP A 140 -12.25 -4.84 -1.23
CA ASP A 140 -12.91 -5.71 -2.20
C ASP A 140 -12.32 -7.14 -2.15
N PHE A 141 -10.98 -7.24 -2.06
CA PHE A 141 -10.31 -8.53 -1.85
C PHE A 141 -10.74 -9.20 -0.54
N CYS A 142 -10.69 -8.50 0.60
CA CYS A 142 -11.05 -9.06 1.90
C CYS A 142 -12.47 -9.61 1.91
N LYS A 143 -13.42 -8.89 1.29
CA LYS A 143 -14.82 -9.28 1.19
C LYS A 143 -15.01 -10.65 0.52
N ASP A 144 -14.21 -10.92 -0.51
CA ASP A 144 -14.38 -12.10 -1.35
C ASP A 144 -13.30 -13.18 -1.10
N SER A 145 -12.32 -12.94 -0.23
CA SER A 145 -11.19 -13.85 0.03
C SER A 145 -11.56 -15.13 0.79
N GLY A 146 -12.62 -15.09 1.60
CA GLY A 146 -12.97 -16.18 2.51
C GLY A 146 -11.91 -16.46 3.57
N GLY A 147 -11.27 -15.41 4.08
CA GLY A 147 -10.04 -15.44 4.85
C GLY A 147 -8.81 -15.34 3.94
N PHE A 148 -7.68 -14.93 4.45
CA PHE A 148 -6.48 -14.78 3.63
C PHE A 148 -5.19 -15.04 4.42
N ARG A 149 -4.10 -15.28 3.68
CA ARG A 149 -2.76 -15.45 4.21
C ARG A 149 -1.82 -14.44 3.56
N ILE A 150 -0.91 -13.88 4.37
CA ILE A 150 0.09 -12.88 3.97
C ILE A 150 1.46 -13.56 3.94
N TRP A 151 2.15 -13.55 2.77
CA TRP A 151 3.52 -14.04 2.57
C TRP A 151 4.29 -13.28 1.49
#